data_babce1113f7fe03507ef67db107ffd27
#
_entry.id   babce1113f7fe03507ef67db107ffd27
#
_cell.length_a   1.000
_cell.length_b   1.000
_cell.length_c   1.000
_cell.angle_alpha   90.00
_cell.angle_beta   90.00
_cell.angle_gamma   90.00
#
_symmetry.space_group_name_H-M   'P 1'
#
loop_
_entity.id
_entity.type
_entity.pdbx_description
1 polymer ?
#
loop_
_entity_poly.entity_id
_entity_poly.type
_entity_poly.pdbx_seq_one_letter_code
_entity_poly.pdbx_strand_id
1 'polypeptide(L)'
;MNAIAEEAGYTKAVLHYHFKTKDNLWKAAILHLNDKLIKRYEEMQGYFKDLEGLAALKAYTRQFVYFCAEYPEYYKLVFHEMCTKTERATWFIENISSLSNKWFLEENKQVKDKQLKFKGYPVANMSLILFGAANSFFIHAFQVEHMYGINPFDKTEIERHADIIIDLIYARHQTSGVDRR
;
A
#
# COMPACT_ATOMS: atom_id res chain seq x y z
N MET A 1 25.00 7.64 0.74
CA MET A 1 25.30 7.82 2.17
C MET A 1 25.64 9.27 2.51
N ASN A 2 26.51 9.97 1.78
CA ASN A 2 26.86 11.37 2.11
C ASN A 2 25.62 12.28 2.08
N ALA A 3 24.91 12.37 0.96
CA ALA A 3 23.71 13.20 0.84
C ALA A 3 22.60 12.84 1.86
N ILE A 4 22.45 11.55 2.18
CA ILE A 4 21.48 11.10 3.20
C ILE A 4 21.91 11.57 4.60
N ALA A 5 23.22 11.51 4.90
CA ALA A 5 23.74 11.98 6.20
C ALA A 5 23.55 13.50 6.35
N GLU A 6 23.87 14.25 5.31
CA GLU A 6 23.71 15.71 5.26
C GLU A 6 22.24 16.11 5.46
N GLU A 7 21.32 15.51 4.71
CA GLU A 7 19.88 15.77 4.82
C GLU A 7 19.32 15.43 6.21
N ALA A 8 19.83 14.34 6.80
CA ALA A 8 19.42 13.89 8.13
C ALA A 8 20.12 14.64 9.29
N GLY A 9 21.03 15.57 9.01
CA GLY A 9 21.78 16.30 10.04
C GLY A 9 22.82 15.45 10.79
N TYR A 10 23.27 14.34 10.19
CA TYR A 10 24.26 13.43 10.78
C TYR A 10 25.54 13.36 9.94
N THR A 11 26.60 12.81 10.53
CA THR A 11 27.81 12.52 9.79
C THR A 11 27.72 11.17 9.05
N LYS A 12 28.43 11.04 7.93
CA LYS A 12 28.58 9.75 7.23
C LYS A 12 29.07 8.63 8.16
N ALA A 13 29.96 8.97 9.10
CA ALA A 13 30.51 8.01 10.06
C ALA A 13 29.41 7.41 10.95
N VAL A 14 28.47 8.22 11.43
CA VAL A 14 27.31 7.76 12.22
C VAL A 14 26.44 6.81 11.40
N LEU A 15 26.07 7.18 10.17
CA LEU A 15 25.29 6.30 9.30
C LEU A 15 26.04 4.99 8.98
N HIS A 16 27.33 5.08 8.74
CA HIS A 16 28.13 3.88 8.47
C HIS A 16 28.29 2.99 9.72
N TYR A 17 28.40 3.58 10.88
CA TYR A 17 28.43 2.84 12.14
C TYR A 17 27.14 2.03 12.36
N HIS A 18 25.97 2.62 12.13
CA HIS A 18 24.68 1.95 12.37
C HIS A 18 24.30 0.97 11.25
N PHE A 19 24.43 1.39 10.01
CA PHE A 19 23.86 0.65 8.88
C PHE A 19 24.88 -0.10 8.02
N LYS A 20 26.17 0.23 8.12
CA LYS A 20 27.29 -0.31 7.34
C LYS A 20 27.21 -0.01 5.84
N THR A 21 26.08 -0.29 5.19
CA THR A 21 25.86 -0.13 3.76
C THR A 21 24.61 0.70 3.47
N LYS A 22 24.52 1.27 2.25
CA LYS A 22 23.31 1.93 1.77
C LYS A 22 22.14 0.97 1.64
N ASP A 23 22.43 -0.29 1.35
CA ASP A 23 21.43 -1.36 1.24
C ASP A 23 20.79 -1.68 2.59
N ASN A 24 21.61 -1.85 3.62
CA ASN A 24 21.10 -2.06 4.98
C ASN A 24 20.29 -0.85 5.49
N LEU A 25 20.69 0.37 5.18
CA LEU A 25 19.91 1.57 5.50
C LEU A 25 18.55 1.54 4.80
N TRP A 26 18.53 1.19 3.51
CA TRP A 26 17.28 1.04 2.74
C TRP A 26 16.36 -0.01 3.37
N LYS A 27 16.89 -1.21 3.67
CA LYS A 27 16.14 -2.29 4.32
C LYS A 27 15.58 -1.84 5.68
N ALA A 28 16.39 -1.17 6.49
CA ALA A 28 15.95 -0.66 7.79
C ALA A 28 14.82 0.38 7.66
N ALA A 29 14.90 1.27 6.67
CA ALA A 29 13.83 2.25 6.40
C ALA A 29 12.52 1.56 5.98
N ILE A 30 12.59 0.57 5.09
CA ILE A 30 11.43 -0.22 4.66
C ILE A 30 10.80 -0.95 5.84
N LEU A 31 11.61 -1.65 6.65
CA LEU A 31 11.11 -2.37 7.83
C LEU A 31 10.44 -1.42 8.82
N HIS A 32 11.05 -0.26 9.10
CA HIS A 32 10.47 0.72 10.02
C HIS A 32 9.10 1.23 9.56
N LEU A 33 8.93 1.50 8.26
CA LEU A 33 7.64 1.96 7.70
C LEU A 33 6.62 0.82 7.63
N ASN A 34 7.07 -0.40 7.33
CA ASN A 34 6.21 -1.57 7.36
C ASN A 34 5.69 -1.88 8.77
N ASP A 35 6.53 -1.73 9.80
CA ASP A 35 6.11 -1.88 11.20
C ASP A 35 5.04 -0.86 11.60
N LYS A 36 5.13 0.39 11.09
CA LYS A 36 4.08 1.40 11.31
C LYS A 36 2.76 0.99 10.65
N LEU A 37 2.82 0.43 9.43
CA LEU A 37 1.63 -0.08 8.75
C LEU A 37 0.99 -1.24 9.52
N ILE A 38 1.80 -2.21 9.96
CA ILE A 38 1.31 -3.35 10.74
C ILE A 38 0.65 -2.89 12.03
N LYS A 39 1.30 -2.02 12.81
CA LYS A 39 0.73 -1.47 14.04
C LYS A 39 -0.61 -0.77 13.80
N ARG A 40 -0.72 0.02 12.74
CA ARG A 40 -1.98 0.64 12.35
C ARG A 40 -3.08 -0.39 12.11
N TYR A 41 -2.79 -1.48 11.43
CA TYR A 41 -3.76 -2.55 11.21
C TYR A 41 -4.12 -3.30 12.51
N GLU A 42 -3.15 -3.55 13.39
CA GLU A 42 -3.37 -4.17 14.70
C GLU A 42 -4.28 -3.30 15.59
N GLU A 43 -4.01 -2.00 15.67
CA GLU A 43 -4.85 -1.05 16.39
C GLU A 43 -6.28 -1.04 15.85
N MET A 44 -6.43 -1.11 14.54
CA MET A 44 -7.73 -1.13 13.88
C MET A 44 -8.51 -2.42 14.08
N GLN A 45 -7.84 -3.57 14.22
CA GLN A 45 -8.52 -4.83 14.51
C GLN A 45 -9.40 -4.71 15.77
N GLY A 46 -8.94 -3.97 16.77
CA GLY A 46 -9.74 -3.67 17.95
C GLY A 46 -11.04 -2.90 17.66
N TYR A 47 -11.01 -1.97 16.70
CA TYR A 47 -12.18 -1.17 16.31
C TYR A 47 -13.07 -1.88 15.29
N PHE A 48 -12.55 -2.77 14.48
CA PHE A 48 -13.27 -3.43 13.40
C PHE A 48 -13.53 -4.92 13.65
N LYS A 49 -13.30 -5.40 14.87
CA LYS A 49 -13.51 -6.82 15.24
C LYS A 49 -14.91 -7.35 14.94
N ASP A 50 -15.89 -6.45 14.91
CA ASP A 50 -17.29 -6.78 14.63
C ASP A 50 -17.63 -6.61 13.14
N LEU A 51 -16.67 -6.16 12.30
CA LEU A 51 -16.84 -6.06 10.86
C LEU A 51 -16.37 -7.35 10.19
N GLU A 52 -17.23 -7.91 9.36
CA GLU A 52 -16.94 -9.10 8.57
C GLU A 52 -17.12 -8.86 7.07
N GLY A 53 -16.51 -9.70 6.27
CA GLY A 53 -16.69 -9.74 4.82
C GLY A 53 -16.41 -8.41 4.14
N LEU A 54 -17.37 -7.92 3.37
CA LEU A 54 -17.20 -6.71 2.55
C LEU A 54 -17.01 -5.43 3.38
N ALA A 55 -17.64 -5.34 4.56
CA ALA A 55 -17.49 -4.18 5.43
C ALA A 55 -16.05 -4.06 5.96
N ALA A 56 -15.47 -5.17 6.40
CA ALA A 56 -14.08 -5.23 6.81
C ALA A 56 -13.13 -4.84 5.66
N LEU A 57 -13.32 -5.40 4.46
CA LEU A 57 -12.50 -5.08 3.29
C LEU A 57 -12.55 -3.59 2.94
N LYS A 58 -13.70 -2.96 2.98
CA LYS A 58 -13.85 -1.51 2.75
C LYS A 58 -13.12 -0.69 3.81
N ALA A 59 -13.22 -1.07 5.08
CA ALA A 59 -12.54 -0.39 6.18
C ALA A 59 -11.01 -0.49 6.04
N TYR A 60 -10.47 -1.68 5.76
CA TYR A 60 -9.05 -1.88 5.51
C TYR A 60 -8.56 -1.09 4.29
N THR A 61 -9.33 -1.06 3.20
CA THR A 61 -8.99 -0.28 2.00
C THR A 61 -8.89 1.20 2.33
N ARG A 62 -9.83 1.76 3.09
CA ARG A 62 -9.80 3.16 3.51
C ARG A 62 -8.54 3.48 4.30
N GLN A 63 -8.19 2.64 5.26
CA GLN A 63 -6.99 2.85 6.06
C GLN A 63 -5.69 2.69 5.27
N PHE A 64 -5.71 1.79 4.29
CA PHE A 64 -4.59 1.68 3.37
C PHE A 64 -4.37 2.96 2.56
N VAL A 65 -5.44 3.59 2.08
CA VAL A 65 -5.37 4.90 1.41
C VAL A 65 -4.83 5.98 2.35
N TYR A 66 -5.28 6.03 3.59
CA TYR A 66 -4.75 6.98 4.57
C TYR A 66 -3.26 6.76 4.86
N PHE A 67 -2.82 5.51 4.95
CA PHE A 67 -1.41 5.19 5.09
C PHE A 67 -0.60 5.63 3.85
N CYS A 68 -1.12 5.44 2.64
CA CYS A 68 -0.49 5.89 1.41
C CYS A 68 -0.31 7.43 1.38
N ALA A 69 -1.29 8.17 1.88
CA ALA A 69 -1.23 9.63 1.99
C ALA A 69 -0.20 10.08 3.05
N GLU A 70 -0.11 9.37 4.18
CA GLU A 70 0.82 9.71 5.27
C GLU A 70 2.27 9.37 4.95
N TYR A 71 2.50 8.30 4.17
CA TYR A 71 3.85 7.80 3.84
C TYR A 71 4.08 7.62 2.33
N PRO A 72 3.89 8.67 1.50
CA PRO A 72 4.02 8.54 0.04
C PRO A 72 5.43 8.15 -0.39
N GLU A 73 6.47 8.54 0.38
CA GLU A 73 7.85 8.20 0.10
C GLU A 73 8.15 6.69 0.25
N TYR A 74 7.41 6.00 1.13
CA TYR A 74 7.52 4.54 1.24
C TYR A 74 7.21 3.87 -0.09
N TYR A 75 6.11 4.27 -0.72
CA TYR A 75 5.68 3.68 -1.98
C TYR A 75 6.52 4.11 -3.16
N LYS A 76 7.07 5.33 -3.16
CA LYS A 76 8.05 5.75 -4.17
C LYS A 76 9.29 4.85 -4.14
N LEU A 77 9.80 4.54 -2.94
CA LEU A 77 10.94 3.63 -2.76
C LEU A 77 10.63 2.21 -3.24
N VAL A 78 9.46 1.68 -2.84
CA VAL A 78 9.01 0.33 -3.23
C VAL A 78 8.78 0.24 -4.73
N PHE A 79 8.06 1.20 -5.30
CA PHE A 79 7.71 1.20 -6.72
C PHE A 79 8.95 1.25 -7.61
N HIS A 80 9.93 2.08 -7.23
CA HIS A 80 11.20 2.15 -7.95
C HIS A 80 11.92 0.80 -8.03
N GLU A 81 11.98 0.07 -6.91
CA GLU A 81 12.63 -1.24 -6.87
C GLU A 81 11.79 -2.32 -7.59
N MET A 82 10.45 -2.29 -7.47
CA MET A 82 9.58 -3.27 -8.12
C MET A 82 9.55 -3.18 -9.64
N CYS A 83 9.93 -2.04 -10.21
CA CYS A 83 10.09 -1.89 -11.67
C CYS A 83 11.39 -2.52 -12.20
N THR A 84 12.28 -2.99 -11.33
CA THR A 84 13.58 -3.55 -11.67
C THR A 84 13.78 -4.90 -10.99
N LYS A 85 14.61 -5.77 -11.61
CA LYS A 85 14.93 -7.09 -11.03
C LYS A 85 16.18 -6.99 -10.16
N THR A 86 16.09 -6.20 -9.06
CA THR A 86 17.21 -6.00 -8.14
C THR A 86 17.16 -7.01 -6.98
N GLU A 87 18.29 -7.17 -6.28
CA GLU A 87 18.32 -7.95 -5.03
C GLU A 87 17.41 -7.34 -3.96
N ARG A 88 17.22 -6.02 -3.95
CA ARG A 88 16.28 -5.34 -3.06
C ARG A 88 14.82 -5.70 -3.38
N ALA A 89 14.47 -5.75 -4.69
CA ALA A 89 13.15 -6.19 -5.11
C ALA A 89 12.85 -7.62 -4.62
N THR A 90 13.80 -8.54 -4.83
CA THR A 90 13.66 -9.93 -4.34
C THR A 90 13.51 -9.95 -2.82
N TRP A 91 14.38 -9.26 -2.09
CA TRP A 91 14.31 -9.18 -0.64
C TRP A 91 12.97 -8.59 -0.15
N PHE A 92 12.48 -7.53 -0.79
CA PHE A 92 11.18 -6.93 -0.43
C PHE A 92 10.02 -7.91 -0.62
N ILE A 93 10.00 -8.63 -1.74
CA ILE A 93 8.95 -9.62 -2.02
C ILE A 93 8.96 -10.72 -0.97
N GLU A 94 10.13 -11.23 -0.61
CA GLU A 94 10.28 -12.34 0.34
C GLU A 94 9.98 -11.94 1.79
N ASN A 95 10.38 -10.73 2.19
CA ASN A 95 10.34 -10.31 3.60
C ASN A 95 9.16 -9.39 3.95
N ILE A 96 8.58 -8.70 2.98
CA ILE A 96 7.51 -7.74 3.20
C ILE A 96 6.22 -8.17 2.50
N SER A 97 6.26 -8.29 1.18
CA SER A 97 5.03 -8.57 0.40
C SER A 97 4.43 -9.92 0.74
N SER A 98 5.26 -10.93 0.97
CA SER A 98 4.79 -12.27 1.33
C SER A 98 4.11 -12.29 2.70
N LEU A 99 4.62 -11.53 3.68
CA LEU A 99 4.04 -11.41 5.02
C LEU A 99 2.74 -10.61 5.00
N SER A 100 2.72 -9.48 4.29
CA SER A 100 1.51 -8.65 4.15
C SER A 100 0.41 -9.40 3.41
N ASN A 101 0.75 -10.14 2.36
CA ASN A 101 -0.19 -11.01 1.66
C ASN A 101 -0.67 -12.16 2.56
N LYS A 102 0.22 -12.79 3.31
CA LYS A 102 -0.14 -13.86 4.25
C LYS A 102 -1.12 -13.35 5.31
N TRP A 103 -0.85 -12.20 5.92
CA TRP A 103 -1.75 -11.58 6.88
C TRP A 103 -3.11 -11.26 6.25
N PHE A 104 -3.16 -10.61 5.08
CA PHE A 104 -4.39 -10.33 4.35
C PHE A 104 -5.17 -11.62 4.02
N LEU A 105 -4.46 -12.70 3.69
CA LEU A 105 -5.05 -13.99 3.35
C LEU A 105 -5.51 -14.78 4.58
N GLU A 106 -4.83 -14.66 5.73
CA GLU A 106 -5.21 -15.33 6.98
C GLU A 106 -6.44 -14.69 7.62
N GLU A 107 -6.53 -13.36 7.63
CA GLU A 107 -7.70 -12.64 8.10
C GLU A 107 -8.95 -12.93 7.26
N ASN A 108 -8.77 -13.12 5.96
CA ASN A 108 -9.83 -13.52 5.06
C ASN A 108 -9.83 -15.05 4.91
N LYS A 109 -10.26 -15.80 5.92
CA LYS A 109 -10.26 -17.28 5.98
C LYS A 109 -10.85 -18.00 4.77
N GLN A 110 -11.59 -17.32 3.91
CA GLN A 110 -12.11 -17.82 2.63
C GLN A 110 -11.05 -17.88 1.52
N VAL A 111 -9.81 -17.44 1.81
CA VAL A 111 -8.74 -17.16 0.85
C VAL A 111 -7.60 -18.20 0.91
N LYS A 112 -7.86 -19.44 1.32
CA LYS A 112 -6.83 -20.48 1.44
C LYS A 112 -6.34 -21.07 0.11
N ASP A 113 -6.95 -20.73 -1.01
CA ASP A 113 -6.58 -21.29 -2.31
C ASP A 113 -5.69 -20.32 -3.12
N LYS A 114 -4.56 -20.83 -3.64
CA LYS A 114 -3.68 -20.10 -4.56
C LYS A 114 -4.36 -19.65 -5.85
N GLN A 115 -5.53 -20.20 -6.16
CA GLN A 115 -6.42 -19.79 -7.27
C GLN A 115 -7.47 -18.78 -6.88
N LEU A 116 -7.25 -18.07 -5.79
CA LEU A 116 -8.18 -17.14 -5.21
C LEU A 116 -8.72 -16.15 -6.22
N LYS A 117 -10.04 -16.04 -6.22
CA LYS A 117 -10.77 -15.09 -7.06
C LYS A 117 -11.57 -14.14 -6.18
N PHE A 118 -11.38 -12.85 -6.40
CA PHE A 118 -12.26 -11.82 -5.87
C PHE A 118 -13.24 -11.41 -6.98
N LYS A 119 -14.54 -11.61 -6.77
CA LYS A 119 -15.57 -11.38 -7.80
C LYS A 119 -15.28 -12.09 -9.14
N GLY A 120 -14.65 -13.28 -9.12
CA GLY A 120 -14.27 -14.01 -10.32
C GLY A 120 -12.92 -13.61 -10.93
N TYR A 121 -12.27 -12.56 -10.44
CA TYR A 121 -10.95 -12.12 -10.91
C TYR A 121 -9.82 -12.67 -10.04
N PRO A 122 -8.63 -12.96 -10.63
CA PRO A 122 -7.47 -13.37 -9.85
C PRO A 122 -7.08 -12.33 -8.80
N VAL A 123 -6.79 -12.78 -7.58
CA VAL A 123 -6.40 -11.87 -6.48
C VAL A 123 -5.15 -11.06 -6.81
N ALA A 124 -4.20 -11.65 -7.52
CA ALA A 124 -2.99 -10.94 -7.95
C ALA A 124 -3.31 -9.68 -8.77
N ASN A 125 -4.28 -9.75 -9.69
CA ASN A 125 -4.72 -8.59 -10.46
C ASN A 125 -5.41 -7.56 -9.56
N MET A 126 -6.33 -8.02 -8.69
CA MET A 126 -7.10 -7.12 -7.83
C MET A 126 -6.22 -6.43 -6.78
N SER A 127 -5.25 -7.14 -6.19
CA SER A 127 -4.30 -6.55 -5.24
C SER A 127 -3.41 -5.48 -5.88
N LEU A 128 -2.92 -5.73 -7.11
CA LEU A 128 -2.12 -4.75 -7.83
C LEU A 128 -2.93 -3.55 -8.31
N ILE A 129 -4.19 -3.74 -8.71
CA ILE A 129 -5.11 -2.63 -9.03
C ILE A 129 -5.36 -1.78 -7.79
N LEU A 130 -5.67 -2.40 -6.65
CA LEU A 130 -5.88 -1.68 -5.39
C LEU A 130 -4.61 -0.94 -4.96
N PHE A 131 -3.47 -1.61 -5.02
CA PHE A 131 -2.18 -1.03 -4.66
C PHE A 131 -1.86 0.20 -5.55
N GLY A 132 -1.98 0.06 -6.87
CA GLY A 132 -1.76 1.14 -7.82
C GLY A 132 -2.75 2.30 -7.62
N ALA A 133 -4.03 2.01 -7.51
CA ALA A 133 -5.06 3.01 -7.30
C ALA A 133 -4.83 3.81 -6.02
N ALA A 134 -4.58 3.13 -4.90
CA ALA A 134 -4.38 3.79 -3.60
C ALA A 134 -3.15 4.70 -3.56
N ASN A 135 -2.08 4.35 -4.28
CA ASN A 135 -0.81 5.06 -4.22
C ASN A 135 -0.66 6.15 -5.28
N SER A 136 -1.19 5.94 -6.50
CA SER A 136 -0.90 6.80 -7.65
C SER A 136 -1.22 8.27 -7.40
N PHE A 137 -2.31 8.57 -6.71
CA PHE A 137 -2.73 9.92 -6.40
C PHE A 137 -1.70 10.70 -5.59
N PHE A 138 -1.05 10.05 -4.64
CA PHE A 138 -0.07 10.66 -3.73
C PHE A 138 1.34 10.67 -4.29
N ILE A 139 1.76 9.62 -4.97
CA ILE A 139 3.12 9.60 -5.57
C ILE A 139 3.25 10.57 -6.75
N HIS A 140 2.12 10.91 -7.41
CA HIS A 140 2.04 11.87 -8.49
C HIS A 140 1.48 13.24 -8.03
N ALA A 141 1.62 13.57 -6.74
CA ALA A 141 1.05 14.79 -6.15
C ALA A 141 1.39 16.05 -6.95
N PHE A 142 2.65 16.22 -7.36
CA PHE A 142 3.07 17.34 -8.19
C PHE A 142 2.28 17.44 -9.51
N GLN A 143 2.04 16.32 -10.18
CA GLN A 143 1.23 16.29 -11.40
C GLN A 143 -0.22 16.64 -11.11
N VAL A 144 -0.80 16.12 -10.04
CA VAL A 144 -2.19 16.37 -9.63
C VAL A 144 -2.38 17.87 -9.32
N GLU A 145 -1.50 18.45 -8.53
CA GLU A 145 -1.53 19.88 -8.22
C GLU A 145 -1.39 20.74 -9.47
N HIS A 146 -0.43 20.43 -10.33
CA HIS A 146 -0.14 21.23 -11.51
C HIS A 146 -1.26 21.17 -12.56
N MET A 147 -1.84 19.98 -12.79
CA MET A 147 -2.86 19.78 -13.85
C MET A 147 -4.28 20.11 -13.40
N TYR A 148 -4.60 19.89 -12.12
CA TYR A 148 -5.97 19.93 -11.63
C TYR A 148 -6.18 20.97 -10.51
N GLY A 149 -5.10 21.57 -9.97
CA GLY A 149 -5.19 22.53 -8.86
C GLY A 149 -5.65 21.90 -7.54
N ILE A 150 -5.46 20.59 -7.39
CA ILE A 150 -5.90 19.82 -6.22
C ILE A 150 -4.67 19.43 -5.42
N ASN A 151 -4.66 19.72 -4.11
CA ASN A 151 -3.66 19.17 -3.20
C ASN A 151 -4.11 17.76 -2.75
N PRO A 152 -3.44 16.67 -3.18
CA PRO A 152 -3.85 15.31 -2.82
C PRO A 152 -3.80 14.99 -1.34
N PHE A 153 -3.07 15.81 -0.56
CA PHE A 153 -2.89 15.60 0.88
C PHE A 153 -3.94 16.32 1.74
N ASP A 154 -4.85 17.07 1.15
CA ASP A 154 -5.99 17.64 1.87
C ASP A 154 -6.90 16.52 2.37
N LYS A 155 -7.34 16.62 3.62
CA LYS A 155 -8.15 15.59 4.27
C LYS A 155 -9.38 15.19 3.43
N THR A 156 -10.06 16.18 2.85
CA THR A 156 -11.23 15.95 1.99
C THR A 156 -10.90 15.20 0.71
N GLU A 157 -9.71 15.42 0.16
CA GLU A 157 -9.26 14.73 -1.05
C GLU A 157 -8.82 13.29 -0.75
N ILE A 158 -8.17 13.07 0.41
CA ILE A 158 -7.83 11.71 0.87
C ILE A 158 -9.11 10.89 1.08
N GLU A 159 -10.12 11.46 1.76
CA GLU A 159 -11.40 10.80 1.99
C GLU A 159 -12.12 10.49 0.66
N ARG A 160 -12.19 11.48 -0.23
CA ARG A 160 -12.79 11.33 -1.57
C ARG A 160 -12.08 10.23 -2.38
N HIS A 161 -10.76 10.21 -2.36
CA HIS A 161 -9.97 9.19 -3.06
C HIS A 161 -10.24 7.78 -2.52
N ALA A 162 -10.34 7.64 -1.20
CA ALA A 162 -10.70 6.37 -0.57
C ALA A 162 -12.12 5.92 -0.97
N ASP A 163 -13.10 6.83 -0.99
CA ASP A 163 -14.46 6.53 -1.41
C ASP A 163 -14.53 6.06 -2.87
N ILE A 164 -13.85 6.77 -3.76
CA ILE A 164 -13.79 6.41 -5.19
C ILE A 164 -13.22 4.99 -5.36
N ILE A 165 -12.12 4.65 -4.68
CA ILE A 165 -11.52 3.32 -4.77
C ILE A 165 -12.47 2.26 -4.24
N ILE A 166 -13.12 2.52 -3.09
CA ILE A 166 -14.07 1.61 -2.47
C ILE A 166 -15.25 1.36 -3.42
N ASP A 167 -15.77 2.39 -4.03
CA ASP A 167 -16.89 2.27 -4.95
C ASP A 167 -16.50 1.53 -6.23
N LEU A 168 -15.36 1.84 -6.83
CA LEU A 168 -14.88 1.17 -8.04
C LEU A 168 -14.59 -0.33 -7.81
N ILE A 169 -13.96 -0.66 -6.69
CA ILE A 169 -13.53 -2.05 -6.42
C ILE A 169 -14.66 -2.89 -5.86
N TYR A 170 -15.49 -2.32 -4.96
CA TYR A 170 -16.47 -3.08 -4.21
C TYR A 170 -17.93 -2.84 -4.65
N ALA A 171 -18.19 -1.93 -5.62
CA ALA A 171 -19.52 -1.79 -6.20
C ALA A 171 -20.03 -3.15 -6.69
N ARG A 172 -21.29 -3.47 -6.41
CA ARG A 172 -21.96 -4.57 -7.07
C ARG A 172 -22.08 -4.18 -8.54
N HIS A 173 -21.47 -4.95 -9.44
CA HIS A 173 -21.90 -4.89 -10.83
C HIS A 173 -23.40 -5.25 -10.82
N GLN A 174 -24.24 -4.26 -11.06
CA GLN A 174 -25.58 -4.56 -11.52
C GLN A 174 -25.36 -5.25 -12.86
N THR A 175 -25.52 -6.57 -12.86
CA THR A 175 -25.70 -7.30 -14.10
C THR A 175 -26.97 -6.74 -14.70
N SER A 176 -26.83 -5.73 -15.56
CA SER A 176 -27.87 -5.37 -16.49
C SER A 176 -28.14 -6.64 -17.28
N GLY A 177 -29.29 -7.27 -17.03
CA GLY A 177 -29.79 -8.39 -17.80
C GLY A 177 -29.98 -7.91 -19.25
N VAL A 178 -28.89 -7.97 -20.00
CA VAL A 178 -28.98 -8.00 -21.45
C VAL A 178 -29.17 -9.47 -21.78
N ASP A 179 -30.44 -9.83 -21.81
CA ASP A 179 -30.98 -11.04 -22.41
C ASP A 179 -30.45 -11.13 -23.85
N ARG A 180 -29.45 -11.98 -24.08
CA ARG A 180 -29.02 -12.31 -25.44
C ARG A 180 -30.04 -13.29 -26.01
N ARG A 181 -31.03 -12.74 -26.68
CA ARG A 181 -31.81 -13.49 -27.68
C ARG A 181 -31.00 -13.67 -28.94
#